data_c6d65a6ede9ec3b52a4c7d933e9084b2
#
_entry.id   c6d65a6ede9ec3b52a4c7d933e9084b2
#
_cell.length_a   1.000
_cell.length_b   1.000
_cell.length_c   1.000
_cell.angle_alpha   90.00
_cell.angle_beta   90.00
_cell.angle_gamma   90.00
#
_symmetry.space_group_name_H-M   'P 1'
#
loop_
_entity.id
_entity.type
_entity.pdbx_description
1 polymer ?
#
loop_
_entity_poly.entity_id
_entity_poly.type
_entity_poly.pdbx_seq_one_letter_code
_entity_poly.pdbx_strand_id
1 'polypeptide(L)'
;MRLFEPRTRRPRIVLTPLIDILFLLIIFFVVSSRLADESGLTLRLPESGQSQSLERTPVLVQVGADETVQIDGLPVQPERLGDALRELRASEPVDLLVLQVDRRVPHGRVVQLMDTAKAAGFLRVAFGTQPALLAEEF
;
A
#
# COMPACT_ATOMS: atom_id res chain seq x y z
N MET A 1 -47.78 -61.92 -16.17
CA MET A 1 -46.70 -61.62 -15.23
C MET A 1 -45.93 -60.46 -15.81
N ARG A 2 -46.10 -59.23 -15.29
CA ARG A 2 -45.32 -58.09 -15.71
C ARG A 2 -44.10 -57.97 -14.82
N LEU A 3 -42.97 -58.26 -15.41
CA LEU A 3 -41.70 -58.06 -14.76
C LEU A 3 -41.42 -56.54 -14.65
N PHE A 4 -41.40 -56.03 -13.44
CA PHE A 4 -40.94 -54.67 -13.19
C PHE A 4 -39.43 -54.67 -13.39
N GLU A 5 -38.99 -54.09 -14.52
CA GLU A 5 -37.57 -53.80 -14.67
C GLU A 5 -37.19 -52.65 -13.72
N PRO A 6 -36.23 -52.85 -12.85
CA PRO A 6 -35.74 -51.75 -12.04
C PRO A 6 -35.05 -50.70 -12.95
N ARG A 7 -35.65 -49.55 -13.08
CA ARG A 7 -34.98 -48.41 -13.72
C ARG A 7 -33.76 -48.06 -12.88
N THR A 8 -32.63 -48.49 -13.32
CA THR A 8 -31.34 -48.01 -12.78
C THR A 8 -31.23 -46.53 -13.09
N ARG A 9 -31.58 -45.71 -12.12
CA ARG A 9 -31.26 -44.26 -12.19
C ARG A 9 -29.77 -44.12 -12.13
N ARG A 10 -29.17 -43.80 -13.25
CA ARG A 10 -27.76 -43.40 -13.27
C ARG A 10 -27.59 -42.17 -12.37
N PRO A 11 -26.66 -42.16 -11.43
CA PRO A 11 -26.43 -41.00 -10.61
C PRO A 11 -26.01 -39.85 -11.52
N ARG A 12 -26.84 -38.85 -11.61
CA ARG A 12 -26.47 -37.59 -12.28
C ARG A 12 -25.66 -36.79 -11.27
N ILE A 13 -24.39 -36.59 -11.57
CA ILE A 13 -23.54 -35.66 -10.82
C ILE A 13 -24.08 -34.27 -11.16
N VAL A 14 -24.68 -33.61 -10.19
CA VAL A 14 -25.15 -32.25 -10.34
C VAL A 14 -23.96 -31.35 -10.08
N LEU A 15 -23.44 -30.68 -11.10
CA LEU A 15 -22.28 -29.77 -11.01
C LEU A 15 -22.63 -28.38 -10.44
N THR A 16 -23.90 -28.05 -10.39
CA THR A 16 -24.38 -26.74 -9.97
C THR A 16 -23.91 -26.34 -8.57
N PRO A 17 -24.01 -27.18 -7.51
CA PRO A 17 -23.50 -26.83 -6.20
C PRO A 17 -21.97 -26.64 -6.16
N LEU A 18 -21.26 -27.39 -6.99
CA LEU A 18 -19.80 -27.29 -7.08
C LEU A 18 -19.36 -25.97 -7.69
N ILE A 19 -20.04 -25.54 -8.74
CA ILE A 19 -19.80 -24.25 -9.38
C ILE A 19 -20.13 -23.10 -8.44
N ASP A 20 -21.18 -23.22 -7.65
CA ASP A 20 -21.58 -22.20 -6.66
C ASP A 20 -20.49 -22.00 -5.60
N ILE A 21 -19.98 -23.09 -5.04
CA ILE A 21 -18.88 -23.05 -4.07
C ILE A 21 -17.63 -22.42 -4.69
N LEU A 22 -17.28 -22.82 -5.91
CA LEU A 22 -16.13 -22.28 -6.62
C LEU A 22 -16.30 -20.76 -6.85
N PHE A 23 -17.49 -20.34 -7.24
CA PHE A 23 -17.79 -18.91 -7.46
C PHE A 23 -17.68 -18.10 -6.18
N LEU A 24 -18.21 -18.62 -5.07
CA LEU A 24 -18.10 -18.01 -3.75
C LEU A 24 -16.64 -17.87 -3.31
N LEU A 25 -15.82 -18.88 -3.56
CA LEU A 25 -14.38 -18.83 -3.26
C LEU A 25 -13.68 -17.74 -4.08
N ILE A 26 -13.99 -17.63 -5.36
CA ILE A 26 -13.40 -16.60 -6.22
C ILE A 26 -13.81 -15.20 -5.74
N ILE A 27 -15.09 -14.98 -5.45
CA ILE A 27 -15.58 -13.71 -4.92
C ILE A 27 -14.92 -13.40 -3.58
N PHE A 28 -14.83 -14.37 -2.69
CA PHE A 28 -14.15 -14.21 -1.40
C PHE A 28 -12.68 -13.81 -1.60
N PHE A 29 -11.97 -14.47 -2.49
CA PHE A 29 -10.57 -14.14 -2.80
C PHE A 29 -10.42 -12.73 -3.36
N VAL A 30 -11.27 -12.35 -4.30
CA VAL A 30 -11.25 -11.01 -4.90
C VAL A 30 -11.53 -9.93 -3.87
N VAL A 31 -12.52 -10.14 -2.99
CA VAL A 31 -12.85 -9.18 -1.92
C VAL A 31 -11.73 -9.12 -0.89
N SER A 32 -11.17 -10.26 -0.49
CA SER A 32 -10.08 -10.31 0.49
C SER A 32 -8.80 -9.67 -0.04
N SER A 33 -8.51 -9.81 -1.32
CA SER A 33 -7.33 -9.20 -1.91
C SER A 33 -7.42 -7.66 -1.92
N ARG A 34 -8.61 -7.12 -2.05
CA ARG A 34 -8.82 -5.66 -1.98
C ARG A 34 -8.69 -5.11 -0.57
N LEU A 35 -9.01 -5.90 0.45
CA LEU A 35 -8.84 -5.50 1.86
C LEU A 35 -7.37 -5.49 2.29
N ALA A 36 -6.52 -6.26 1.62
CA ALA A 36 -5.09 -6.26 1.88
C ALA A 36 -4.38 -4.99 1.38
N ASP A 37 -4.94 -4.31 0.39
CA ASP A 37 -4.39 -3.06 -0.14
C ASP A 37 -4.80 -1.80 0.65
N GLU A 38 -5.76 -1.90 1.56
CA GLU A 38 -6.23 -0.76 2.37
C GLU A 38 -5.40 -0.47 3.61
N SER A 39 -4.21 -1.03 3.75
CA SER A 39 -3.25 -0.61 4.77
C SER A 39 -2.59 0.72 4.45
N GLY A 40 -2.90 1.32 3.31
CA GLY A 40 -2.58 2.69 3.00
C GLY A 40 -3.65 3.60 3.58
N LEU A 41 -3.27 4.46 4.53
CA LEU A 41 -4.07 5.61 4.94
C LEU A 41 -4.73 6.23 3.70
N THR A 42 -6.04 6.08 3.62
CA THR A 42 -6.83 6.87 2.69
C THR A 42 -6.76 8.30 3.20
N LEU A 43 -5.75 9.02 2.77
CA LEU A 43 -5.71 10.46 2.89
C LEU A 43 -6.91 10.98 2.12
N ARG A 44 -7.99 11.23 2.84
CA ARG A 44 -9.04 12.11 2.34
C ARG A 44 -8.39 13.48 2.22
N LEU A 45 -7.88 13.77 1.03
CA LEU A 45 -7.55 15.12 0.66
C LEU A 45 -8.84 15.93 0.79
N PRO A 46 -8.86 17.01 1.57
CA PRO A 46 -10.00 17.91 1.53
C PRO A 46 -10.14 18.39 0.10
N GLU A 47 -11.27 18.10 -0.51
CA GLU A 47 -11.67 18.68 -1.78
C GLU A 47 -11.89 20.18 -1.59
N SER A 48 -10.83 20.93 -1.54
CA SER A 48 -10.92 22.36 -1.81
C SER A 48 -10.97 22.49 -3.32
N GLY A 49 -12.16 22.66 -3.84
CA GLY A 49 -12.41 22.88 -5.25
C GLY A 49 -11.55 24.03 -5.78
N GLN A 50 -11.10 23.83 -7.00
CA GLN A 50 -10.26 24.65 -7.84
C GLN A 50 -8.76 24.38 -7.72
N SER A 51 -8.36 23.31 -8.39
CA SER A 51 -7.28 23.38 -9.38
C SER A 51 -7.22 22.03 -10.06
N GLN A 52 -7.11 22.03 -11.34
CA GLN A 52 -6.61 20.92 -12.12
C GLN A 52 -5.22 20.60 -11.57
N SER A 53 -5.17 19.87 -10.47
CA SER A 53 -3.93 19.29 -10.03
C SER A 53 -3.64 18.17 -11.02
N LEU A 54 -2.76 18.46 -11.95
CA LEU A 54 -1.94 17.44 -12.54
C LEU A 54 -1.56 16.52 -11.36
N GLU A 55 -1.94 15.25 -11.45
CA GLU A 55 -1.61 14.25 -10.44
C GLU A 55 -0.09 14.18 -10.34
N ARG A 56 0.45 14.99 -9.46
CA ARG A 56 1.89 14.99 -9.19
C ARG A 56 2.14 13.86 -8.23
N THR A 57 2.93 12.91 -8.65
CA THR A 57 3.34 11.80 -7.82
C THR A 57 4.05 12.34 -6.58
N PRO A 58 3.60 12.02 -5.37
CA PRO A 58 4.26 12.48 -4.15
C PRO A 58 5.66 11.89 -4.06
N VAL A 59 6.56 12.62 -3.38
CA VAL A 59 7.88 12.10 -3.07
C VAL A 59 7.76 11.07 -1.95
N LEU A 60 8.28 9.89 -2.16
CA LEU A 60 8.25 8.79 -1.20
C LEU A 60 9.60 8.66 -0.51
N VAL A 61 9.63 8.90 0.79
CA VAL A 61 10.80 8.67 1.64
C VAL A 61 10.55 7.43 2.50
N GLN A 62 11.40 6.43 2.37
CA GLN A 62 11.33 5.20 3.14
C GLN A 62 12.49 5.11 4.11
N VAL A 63 12.20 4.78 5.35
CA VAL A 63 13.19 4.62 6.41
C VAL A 63 13.07 3.23 7.02
N GLY A 64 14.13 2.45 6.89
CA GLY A 64 14.24 1.11 7.46
C GLY A 64 14.63 1.11 8.94
N ALA A 65 14.46 -0.06 9.59
CA ALA A 65 14.82 -0.25 11.00
C ALA A 65 16.31 -0.08 11.28
N ASP A 66 17.15 -0.26 10.29
CA ASP A 66 18.62 -0.09 10.31
C ASP A 66 19.06 1.33 9.97
N GLU A 67 18.13 2.29 9.99
CA GLU A 67 18.35 3.69 9.62
C GLU A 67 18.70 3.93 8.14
N THR A 68 18.51 2.94 7.29
CA THR A 68 18.63 3.14 5.84
C THR A 68 17.52 4.03 5.34
N VAL A 69 17.86 5.02 4.53
CA VAL A 69 16.92 5.98 3.95
C VAL A 69 16.92 5.84 2.43
N GLN A 70 15.73 5.82 1.86
CA GLN A 70 15.54 5.78 0.40
C GLN A 70 14.56 6.88 -0.02
N ILE A 71 14.86 7.55 -1.11
CA ILE A 71 13.95 8.48 -1.78
C ILE A 71 13.56 7.87 -3.12
N ASP A 72 12.25 7.62 -3.30
CA ASP A 72 11.70 6.98 -4.51
C ASP A 72 12.46 5.69 -4.92
N GLY A 73 12.86 4.90 -3.93
CA GLY A 73 13.60 3.65 -4.11
C GLY A 73 15.12 3.80 -4.26
N LEU A 74 15.65 5.03 -4.31
CA LEU A 74 17.09 5.29 -4.40
C LEU A 74 17.70 5.50 -3.01
N PRO A 75 18.75 4.77 -2.64
CA PRO A 75 19.38 4.92 -1.34
C PRO A 75 20.06 6.29 -1.20
N VAL A 76 19.86 6.91 -0.05
CA VAL A 76 20.45 8.21 0.31
C VAL A 76 21.09 8.11 1.68
N GLN A 77 22.24 8.76 1.86
CA GLN A 77 22.86 8.84 3.18
C GLN A 77 22.00 9.71 4.10
N PRO A 78 21.74 9.30 5.35
CA PRO A 78 20.89 10.04 6.28
C PRO A 78 21.32 11.49 6.48
N GLU A 79 22.63 11.77 6.46
CA GLU A 79 23.20 13.11 6.60
C GLU A 79 22.91 14.02 5.40
N ARG A 80 22.68 13.42 4.23
CA ARG A 80 22.38 14.13 2.98
C ARG A 80 20.90 14.20 2.65
N LEU A 81 20.05 13.65 3.48
CA LEU A 81 18.61 13.62 3.21
C LEU A 81 18.03 15.02 3.01
N GLY A 82 18.39 15.96 3.86
CA GLY A 82 17.92 17.35 3.76
C GLY A 82 18.33 18.01 2.45
N ASP A 83 19.57 17.85 2.03
CA ASP A 83 20.08 18.43 0.78
C ASP A 83 19.44 17.76 -0.45
N ALA A 84 19.29 16.44 -0.43
CA ALA A 84 18.63 15.71 -1.50
C ALA A 84 17.16 16.12 -1.65
N LEU A 85 16.45 16.32 -0.57
CA LEU A 85 15.06 16.79 -0.59
C LEU A 85 14.95 18.23 -1.09
N ARG A 86 15.88 19.11 -0.73
CA ARG A 86 15.91 20.48 -1.26
C ARG A 86 16.14 20.51 -2.75
N GLU A 87 17.08 19.73 -3.26
CA GLU A 87 17.33 19.60 -4.69
C GLU A 87 16.10 19.10 -5.44
N LEU A 88 15.43 18.10 -4.89
CA LEU A 88 14.23 17.52 -5.47
C LEU A 88 13.09 18.53 -5.48
N ARG A 89 12.91 19.29 -4.41
CA ARG A 89 11.90 20.35 -4.32
C ARG A 89 12.16 21.49 -5.31
N ALA A 90 13.42 21.80 -5.56
CA ALA A 90 13.80 22.84 -6.53
C ALA A 90 13.59 22.39 -7.98
N SER A 91 13.76 21.11 -8.28
CA SER A 91 13.61 20.56 -9.63
C SER A 91 12.18 20.21 -9.99
N GLU A 92 11.37 19.78 -9.01
CA GLU A 92 9.99 19.37 -9.20
C GLU A 92 9.04 20.17 -8.32
N PRO A 93 7.91 20.67 -8.86
CA PRO A 93 6.96 21.45 -8.08
C PRO A 93 6.03 20.53 -7.25
N VAL A 94 6.58 19.60 -6.50
CA VAL A 94 5.88 18.68 -5.62
C VAL A 94 5.99 19.18 -4.18
N ASP A 95 4.87 19.41 -3.53
CA ASP A 95 4.80 19.87 -2.14
C ASP A 95 4.38 18.78 -1.13
N LEU A 96 3.99 17.61 -1.63
CA LEU A 96 3.59 16.46 -0.81
C LEU A 96 4.72 15.44 -0.73
N LEU A 97 5.10 15.12 0.49
CA LEU A 97 6.05 14.05 0.81
C LEU A 97 5.33 12.99 1.64
N VAL A 98 5.50 11.73 1.25
CA VAL A 98 5.02 10.58 2.02
C VAL A 98 6.21 9.95 2.73
N LEU A 99 6.16 9.92 4.05
CA LEU A 99 7.19 9.34 4.89
C LEU A 99 6.74 7.95 5.36
N GLN A 100 7.36 6.90 4.84
CA GLN A 100 7.14 5.53 5.29
C GLN A 100 8.27 5.10 6.22
N VAL A 101 7.94 4.83 7.46
CA VAL A 101 8.90 4.53 8.51
C VAL A 101 8.63 3.13 9.06
N ASP A 102 9.69 2.34 9.26
CA ASP A 102 9.59 1.06 9.91
C ASP A 102 9.14 1.23 11.38
N ARG A 103 8.36 0.29 11.87
CA ARG A 103 7.82 0.29 13.25
C ARG A 103 8.89 0.39 14.33
N ARG A 104 10.08 -0.06 14.05
CA ARG A 104 11.20 -0.11 15.00
C ARG A 104 11.97 1.20 15.10
N VAL A 105 11.72 2.13 14.20
CA VAL A 105 12.36 3.44 14.24
C VAL A 105 11.86 4.23 15.45
N PRO A 106 12.76 4.77 16.30
CA PRO A 106 12.34 5.57 17.45
C PRO A 106 11.53 6.79 17.05
N HIS A 107 10.53 7.13 17.85
CA HIS A 107 9.64 8.27 17.60
C HIS A 107 10.40 9.59 17.44
N GLY A 108 11.44 9.81 18.25
CA GLY A 108 12.29 11.00 18.13
C GLY A 108 12.96 11.12 16.76
N ARG A 109 13.34 10.00 16.15
CA ARG A 109 13.91 9.99 14.80
C ARG A 109 12.87 10.37 13.75
N VAL A 110 11.66 9.90 13.92
CA VAL A 110 10.54 10.24 13.02
C VAL A 110 10.28 11.75 13.04
N VAL A 111 10.28 12.38 14.21
CA VAL A 111 10.11 13.82 14.35
C VAL A 111 11.24 14.59 13.66
N GLN A 112 12.47 14.14 13.79
CA GLN A 112 13.61 14.75 13.10
C GLN A 112 13.47 14.65 11.57
N LEU A 113 12.99 13.53 11.06
CA LEU A 113 12.75 13.34 9.63
C LEU A 113 11.66 14.27 9.12
N MET A 114 10.60 14.46 9.90
CA MET A 114 9.56 15.45 9.59
C MET A 114 10.11 16.86 9.51
N ASP A 115 10.89 17.26 10.49
CA ASP A 115 11.49 18.59 10.54
C ASP A 115 12.42 18.80 9.35
N THR A 116 13.19 17.79 8.98
CA THR A 116 14.06 17.82 7.79
C THR A 116 13.24 18.03 6.52
N ALA A 117 12.13 17.31 6.37
CA ALA A 117 11.25 17.44 5.20
C ALA A 117 10.62 18.84 5.12
N LYS A 118 10.14 19.36 6.24
CA LYS A 118 9.56 20.72 6.29
C LYS A 118 10.60 21.80 6.00
N ALA A 119 11.81 21.66 6.55
CA ALA A 119 12.91 22.57 6.27
C ALA A 119 13.35 22.54 4.81
N ALA A 120 13.17 21.41 4.11
CA ALA A 120 13.44 21.28 2.69
C ALA A 120 12.37 21.95 1.80
N GLY A 121 11.26 22.40 2.36
CA GLY A 121 10.18 23.10 1.64
C GLY A 121 8.94 22.26 1.34
N PHE A 122 8.83 21.05 1.87
CA PHE A 122 7.62 20.24 1.75
C PHE A 122 6.58 20.69 2.77
N LEU A 123 5.54 21.36 2.31
CA LEU A 123 4.49 21.91 3.16
C LEU A 123 3.54 20.83 3.70
N ARG A 124 3.41 19.73 2.98
CA ARG A 124 2.56 18.61 3.34
C ARG A 124 3.38 17.35 3.49
N VAL A 125 3.39 16.81 4.70
CA VAL A 125 4.06 15.54 5.01
C VAL A 125 3.00 14.55 5.49
N ALA A 126 2.84 13.45 4.78
CA ALA A 126 1.96 12.38 5.14
C ALA A 126 2.77 11.20 5.71
N PHE A 127 2.20 10.49 6.65
CA PHE A 127 2.78 9.26 7.17
C PHE A 127 2.14 8.02 6.56
N GLY A 128 2.99 7.10 6.12
CA GLY A 128 2.63 5.74 5.85
C GLY A 128 3.40 4.81 6.81
N THR A 129 2.71 3.90 7.47
CA THR A 129 3.39 2.76 8.06
C THR A 129 3.62 1.74 6.95
N GLN A 130 4.85 1.30 6.78
CA GLN A 130 5.07 0.12 5.94
C GLN A 130 4.28 -1.02 6.58
N PRO A 131 3.40 -1.70 5.83
CA PRO A 131 2.97 -2.99 6.27
C PRO A 131 4.26 -3.78 6.54
N ALA A 132 4.35 -4.40 7.71
CA ALA A 132 5.45 -5.30 7.98
C ALA A 132 5.50 -6.24 6.78
N LEU A 133 6.48 -6.05 5.92
CA LEU A 133 6.86 -7.11 5.01
C LEU A 133 7.12 -8.26 5.95
N LEU A 134 6.20 -9.22 5.93
CA LEU A 134 6.43 -10.47 6.58
C LEU A 134 7.79 -10.90 6.07
N ALA A 135 8.80 -10.67 6.89
CA ALA A 135 10.07 -11.28 6.68
C ALA A 135 9.74 -12.76 6.75
N GLU A 136 9.57 -13.36 5.61
CA GLU A 136 9.55 -14.81 5.51
C GLU A 136 10.93 -15.24 5.89
N GLU A 137 11.13 -15.35 7.18
CA GLU A 137 12.27 -16.07 7.73
C GLU A 137 11.98 -17.55 7.51
N PHE A 138 12.59 -18.08 6.50
CA PHE A 138 12.80 -19.52 6.42
C PHE A 138 14.13 -19.89 7.04
#